data_028cba3f485f0bb8ab14367a83572e43
#
_entry.id   028cba3f485f0bb8ab14367a83572e43
#
_cell.length_a   1.000
_cell.length_b   1.000
_cell.length_c   1.000
_cell.angle_alpha   90.00
_cell.angle_beta   90.00
_cell.angle_gamma   90.00
#
_symmetry.space_group_name_H-M   'P 1'
#
loop_
_entity.id
_entity.type
_entity.pdbx_description
1 polymer ?
#
loop_
_entity_poly.entity_id
_entity_poly.type
_entity_poly.pdbx_seq_one_letter_code
_entity_poly.pdbx_strand_id
1 'polypeptide(L)'
;NDPRPGGHPRTMKTLFLIRHAKSSWDDTALPDKDRPLNDRGRRDAPKMGERMAKRDVKPDLILSSPAVRALSTAEIIAKQLDYRRKDIVVNERLYAVEADDLLDVIHKLGDKVERVMLFGHNPELTELAHRLSGKITHMPTCAVAEFTFDAKSWSKIGRIKPAEVLLDYPKKS
;
A
#
# COMPACT_ATOMS: atom_id res chain seq x y z
N ASN A 1 -10.72 -8.15 21.43
CA ASN A 1 -11.98 -8.84 21.57
C ASN A 1 -12.94 -8.45 20.46
N ASP A 2 -13.69 -9.40 19.96
CA ASP A 2 -14.65 -9.16 18.90
C ASP A 2 -15.97 -8.63 19.50
N PRO A 3 -16.37 -7.41 19.17
CA PRO A 3 -17.59 -6.83 19.76
C PRO A 3 -18.90 -7.35 19.16
N ARG A 4 -18.82 -8.18 18.13
CA ARG A 4 -20.03 -8.70 17.49
C ARG A 4 -20.76 -9.68 18.41
N PRO A 5 -22.08 -9.67 18.37
CA PRO A 5 -22.84 -10.66 19.15
C PRO A 5 -22.37 -12.08 18.85
N GLY A 6 -22.15 -12.87 19.86
CA GLY A 6 -21.64 -14.23 19.71
C GLY A 6 -20.13 -14.35 19.72
N GLY A 7 -19.39 -13.23 19.79
CA GLY A 7 -17.94 -13.25 19.93
C GLY A 7 -17.17 -13.87 18.77
N HIS A 8 -17.67 -13.76 17.57
CA HIS A 8 -16.99 -14.33 16.39
C HIS A 8 -15.66 -13.63 16.12
N PRO A 9 -14.60 -14.38 15.79
CA PRO A 9 -13.33 -13.78 15.40
C PRO A 9 -13.54 -12.86 14.19
N ARG A 10 -12.76 -11.79 14.14
CA ARG A 10 -12.79 -10.93 12.97
C ARG A 10 -12.20 -11.67 11.79
N THR A 11 -12.88 -11.57 10.64
CA THR A 11 -12.44 -12.21 9.41
C THR A 11 -12.06 -11.21 8.34
N MET A 12 -11.92 -9.93 8.74
CA MET A 12 -11.64 -8.86 7.77
C MET A 12 -10.15 -8.77 7.49
N LYS A 13 -9.83 -8.57 6.21
CA LYS A 13 -8.48 -8.27 5.75
C LYS A 13 -8.50 -6.93 5.04
N THR A 14 -7.60 -6.03 5.39
CA THR A 14 -7.49 -4.72 4.75
C THR A 14 -6.17 -4.62 4.02
N LEU A 15 -6.24 -4.31 2.73
CA LEU A 15 -5.08 -4.14 1.86
C LEU A 15 -4.99 -2.69 1.43
N PHE A 16 -3.83 -2.08 1.65
CA PHE A 16 -3.53 -0.74 1.15
C PHE A 16 -2.50 -0.88 0.04
N LEU A 17 -2.88 -0.48 -1.17
CA LEU A 17 -1.93 -0.37 -2.29
C LEU A 17 -1.55 1.09 -2.40
N ILE A 18 -0.26 1.39 -2.22
CA ILE A 18 0.21 2.77 -2.17
C ILE A 18 1.30 2.98 -3.21
N ARG A 19 1.02 3.85 -4.17
CA ARG A 19 2.02 4.23 -5.16
C ARG A 19 3.01 5.20 -4.52
N HIS A 20 4.30 5.04 -4.81
CA HIS A 20 5.33 5.93 -4.29
C HIS A 20 5.00 7.39 -4.62
N ALA A 21 5.50 8.31 -3.79
CA ALA A 21 5.35 9.75 -4.01
C ALA A 21 6.23 10.20 -5.18
N LYS A 22 6.06 11.45 -5.61
CA LYS A 22 6.72 11.97 -6.80
C LYS A 22 8.24 11.89 -6.67
N SER A 23 8.89 11.34 -7.68
CA SER A 23 10.34 11.13 -7.69
C SER A 23 11.06 12.10 -8.60
N SER A 24 12.37 12.26 -8.34
CA SER A 24 13.22 13.18 -9.07
C SER A 24 13.80 12.53 -10.33
N TRP A 25 13.93 13.35 -11.38
CA TRP A 25 14.67 13.01 -12.59
C TRP A 25 15.90 13.93 -12.75
N ASP A 26 16.28 14.67 -11.69
CA ASP A 26 17.34 15.68 -11.77
C ASP A 26 18.70 15.07 -12.08
N ASP A 27 19.01 13.91 -11.50
CA ASP A 27 20.26 13.21 -11.77
C ASP A 27 20.00 12.04 -12.72
N THR A 28 20.25 12.28 -14.01
CA THR A 28 20.02 11.28 -15.04
C THR A 28 21.07 10.15 -15.04
N ALA A 29 22.13 10.29 -14.25
CA ALA A 29 23.15 9.26 -14.11
C ALA A 29 22.76 8.19 -13.10
N LEU A 30 21.77 8.46 -12.23
CA LEU A 30 21.33 7.47 -11.25
C LEU A 30 20.58 6.31 -11.92
N PRO A 31 20.86 5.07 -11.48
CA PRO A 31 19.98 3.96 -11.86
C PRO A 31 18.55 4.23 -11.38
N ASP A 32 17.58 3.70 -12.12
CA ASP A 32 16.16 3.94 -11.77
C ASP A 32 15.85 3.60 -10.31
N LYS A 33 16.38 2.50 -9.81
CA LYS A 33 16.13 2.05 -8.44
C LYS A 33 16.59 3.07 -7.39
N ASP A 34 17.58 3.89 -7.71
CA ASP A 34 18.18 4.83 -6.77
C ASP A 34 17.57 6.22 -6.83
N ARG A 35 16.62 6.46 -7.73
CA ARG A 35 16.00 7.79 -7.88
C ARG A 35 15.25 8.18 -6.60
N PRO A 36 15.57 9.34 -5.99
CA PRO A 36 14.92 9.77 -4.75
C PRO A 36 13.61 10.50 -5.01
N LEU A 37 12.89 10.81 -3.95
CA LEU A 37 11.74 11.70 -4.03
C LEU A 37 12.20 13.11 -4.40
N ASN A 38 11.33 13.83 -5.11
CA ASN A 38 11.54 15.26 -5.34
C ASN A 38 10.83 16.07 -4.24
N ASP A 39 10.84 17.39 -4.35
CA ASP A 39 10.24 18.27 -3.34
C ASP A 39 8.75 17.99 -3.15
N ARG A 40 8.04 17.80 -4.27
CA ARG A 40 6.61 17.48 -4.20
C ARG A 40 6.37 16.17 -3.47
N GLY A 41 7.18 15.15 -3.78
CA GLY A 41 7.06 13.85 -3.10
C GLY A 41 7.30 13.95 -1.61
N ARG A 42 8.31 14.75 -1.21
CA ARG A 42 8.61 14.96 0.20
C ARG A 42 7.51 15.72 0.95
N ARG A 43 6.66 16.44 0.23
CA ARG A 43 5.48 17.11 0.81
C ARG A 43 4.25 16.19 0.81
N ASP A 44 4.05 15.46 -0.28
CA ASP A 44 2.86 14.60 -0.43
C ASP A 44 2.86 13.41 0.53
N ALA A 45 4.02 12.80 0.74
CA ALA A 45 4.09 11.60 1.58
C ALA A 45 3.65 11.86 3.03
N PRO A 46 4.19 12.87 3.74
CA PRO A 46 3.70 13.14 5.08
C PRO A 46 2.24 13.59 5.12
N LYS A 47 1.78 14.30 4.09
CA LYS A 47 0.38 14.70 3.99
C LYS A 47 -0.55 13.49 3.97
N MET A 48 -0.23 12.50 3.15
CA MET A 48 -1.05 11.29 3.06
C MET A 48 -0.95 10.46 4.35
N GLY A 49 0.22 10.38 4.94
CA GLY A 49 0.41 9.72 6.22
C GLY A 49 -0.43 10.37 7.33
N GLU A 50 -0.46 11.70 7.37
CA GLU A 50 -1.25 12.43 8.34
C GLU A 50 -2.75 12.17 8.16
N ARG A 51 -3.23 12.14 6.90
CA ARG A 51 -4.63 11.81 6.63
C ARG A 51 -5.00 10.43 7.15
N MET A 52 -4.14 9.45 6.94
CA MET A 52 -4.38 8.10 7.43
C MET A 52 -4.31 8.02 8.95
N ALA A 53 -3.38 8.75 9.57
CA ALA A 53 -3.27 8.79 11.03
C ALA A 53 -4.55 9.35 11.65
N LYS A 54 -5.16 10.36 11.05
CA LYS A 54 -6.42 10.93 11.53
C LYS A 54 -7.58 9.95 11.46
N ARG A 55 -7.51 8.95 10.59
CA ARG A 55 -8.51 7.89 10.48
C ARG A 55 -8.15 6.67 11.33
N ASP A 56 -7.13 6.77 12.17
CA ASP A 56 -6.65 5.67 13.02
C ASP A 56 -6.21 4.43 12.22
N VAL A 57 -5.64 4.64 11.04
CA VAL A 57 -5.10 3.53 10.26
C VAL A 57 -3.86 2.97 10.96
N LYS A 58 -3.89 1.68 11.28
CA LYS A 58 -2.80 1.01 12.00
C LYS A 58 -2.44 -0.29 11.28
N PRO A 59 -1.46 -0.25 10.36
CA PRO A 59 -1.06 -1.47 9.66
C PRO A 59 -0.34 -2.45 10.59
N ASP A 60 -0.56 -3.74 10.35
CA ASP A 60 0.18 -4.80 11.04
C ASP A 60 1.49 -5.07 10.32
N LEU A 61 1.54 -4.79 9.03
CA LEU A 61 2.70 -5.06 8.20
C LEU A 61 2.82 -4.02 7.10
N ILE A 62 4.04 -3.53 6.88
CA ILE A 62 4.35 -2.65 5.75
C ILE A 62 5.38 -3.35 4.88
N LEU A 63 5.01 -3.57 3.62
CA LEU A 63 5.90 -4.11 2.60
C LEU A 63 6.28 -3.00 1.63
N SER A 64 7.52 -2.96 1.21
CA SER A 64 7.96 -1.94 0.25
C SER A 64 8.87 -2.51 -0.82
N SER A 65 8.72 -1.97 -2.02
CA SER A 65 9.71 -2.13 -3.08
C SER A 65 11.06 -1.62 -2.59
N PRO A 66 12.17 -2.18 -3.07
CA PRO A 66 13.51 -1.70 -2.71
C PRO A 66 13.88 -0.36 -3.35
N ALA A 67 13.12 0.12 -4.33
CA ALA A 67 13.42 1.40 -4.97
C ALA A 67 13.38 2.52 -3.94
N VAL A 68 14.36 3.43 -3.98
CA VAL A 68 14.47 4.50 -3.00
C VAL A 68 13.19 5.32 -2.88
N ARG A 69 12.56 5.65 -4.01
CA ARG A 69 11.31 6.45 -4.00
C ARG A 69 10.16 5.75 -3.29
N ALA A 70 10.09 4.43 -3.37
CA ALA A 70 9.03 3.66 -2.70
C ALA A 70 9.35 3.49 -1.22
N LEU A 71 10.58 3.10 -0.90
CA LEU A 71 10.98 2.89 0.49
C LEU A 71 10.95 4.19 1.29
N SER A 72 11.35 5.32 0.68
CA SER A 72 11.27 6.62 1.33
C SER A 72 9.82 7.01 1.62
N THR A 73 8.91 6.76 0.69
CA THR A 73 7.48 7.00 0.91
C THR A 73 6.97 6.15 2.07
N ALA A 74 7.34 4.87 2.09
CA ALA A 74 6.94 3.95 3.16
C ALA A 74 7.45 4.41 4.52
N GLU A 75 8.72 4.84 4.59
CA GLU A 75 9.32 5.30 5.85
C GLU A 75 8.62 6.56 6.37
N ILE A 76 8.32 7.50 5.48
CA ILE A 76 7.64 8.74 5.87
C ILE A 76 6.24 8.44 6.40
N ILE A 77 5.49 7.62 5.70
CA ILE A 77 4.13 7.27 6.12
C ILE A 77 4.14 6.43 7.40
N ALA A 78 5.06 5.48 7.51
CA ALA A 78 5.21 4.65 8.71
C ALA A 78 5.40 5.52 9.95
N LYS A 79 6.22 6.56 9.84
CA LYS A 79 6.46 7.48 10.95
C LYS A 79 5.17 8.18 11.41
N GLN A 80 4.34 8.60 10.47
CA GLN A 80 3.07 9.24 10.78
C GLN A 80 2.09 8.27 11.47
N LEU A 81 2.22 6.97 11.21
CA LEU A 81 1.33 5.94 11.73
C LEU A 81 1.91 5.22 12.96
N ASP A 82 3.00 5.73 13.52
CA ASP A 82 3.70 5.11 14.66
C ASP A 82 4.14 3.67 14.39
N TYR A 83 4.45 3.38 13.13
CA TYR A 83 4.98 2.09 12.72
C TYR A 83 6.51 2.18 12.65
N ARG A 84 7.20 1.22 13.27
CA ARG A 84 8.65 1.28 13.39
C ARG A 84 9.30 1.09 12.02
N ARG A 85 10.16 2.03 11.65
CA ARG A 85 10.87 1.99 10.37
C ARG A 85 11.60 0.66 10.16
N LYS A 86 12.21 0.13 11.21
CA LYS A 86 12.98 -1.12 11.13
C LYS A 86 12.09 -2.35 10.89
N ASP A 87 10.79 -2.23 11.09
CA ASP A 87 9.86 -3.32 10.86
C ASP A 87 9.30 -3.33 9.43
N ILE A 88 9.64 -2.33 8.62
CA ILE A 88 9.29 -2.33 7.20
C ILE A 88 10.03 -3.48 6.51
N VAL A 89 9.29 -4.31 5.79
CA VAL A 89 9.87 -5.45 5.07
C VAL A 89 10.06 -5.05 3.61
N VAL A 90 11.31 -5.05 3.16
CA VAL A 90 11.65 -4.77 1.76
C VAL A 90 11.55 -6.08 0.99
N ASN A 91 10.80 -6.06 -0.11
CA ASN A 91 10.60 -7.23 -0.95
C ASN A 91 10.95 -6.91 -2.41
N GLU A 92 11.98 -7.60 -2.94
CA GLU A 92 12.44 -7.38 -4.31
C GLU A 92 11.36 -7.68 -5.34
N ARG A 93 10.38 -8.51 -5.02
CA ARG A 93 9.29 -8.85 -5.92
C ARG A 93 8.25 -7.74 -6.07
N LEU A 94 8.48 -6.59 -5.47
CA LEU A 94 7.60 -5.43 -5.63
C LEU A 94 8.19 -4.39 -6.60
N TYR A 95 9.32 -4.70 -7.23
CA TYR A 95 9.99 -3.80 -8.14
C TYR A 95 10.11 -4.43 -9.54
N ALA A 96 9.71 -3.68 -10.57
CA ALA A 96 9.83 -4.07 -11.97
C ALA A 96 9.12 -5.41 -12.25
N VAL A 97 7.90 -5.55 -11.76
CA VAL A 97 7.11 -6.77 -11.85
C VAL A 97 5.73 -6.47 -12.43
N GLU A 98 4.90 -7.51 -12.54
CA GLU A 98 3.54 -7.38 -13.03
C GLU A 98 2.53 -7.54 -11.87
N ALA A 99 1.26 -7.22 -12.16
CA ALA A 99 0.20 -7.30 -11.16
C ALA A 99 0.08 -8.70 -10.57
N ASP A 100 0.27 -9.75 -11.38
CA ASP A 100 0.22 -11.13 -10.89
C ASP A 100 1.28 -11.40 -9.83
N ASP A 101 2.45 -10.79 -9.96
CA ASP A 101 3.52 -10.95 -8.96
C ASP A 101 3.15 -10.31 -7.64
N LEU A 102 2.51 -9.14 -7.69
CA LEU A 102 2.03 -8.47 -6.49
C LEU A 102 0.96 -9.33 -5.79
N LEU A 103 0.04 -9.86 -6.57
CA LEU A 103 -1.02 -10.70 -6.03
C LEU A 103 -0.45 -11.97 -5.39
N ASP A 104 0.59 -12.54 -5.99
CA ASP A 104 1.26 -13.71 -5.45
C ASP A 104 1.89 -13.41 -4.08
N VAL A 105 2.53 -12.26 -3.93
CA VAL A 105 3.08 -11.83 -2.64
C VAL A 105 1.95 -11.71 -1.61
N ILE A 106 0.82 -11.12 -1.99
CA ILE A 106 -0.32 -10.94 -1.11
C ILE A 106 -0.89 -12.30 -0.67
N HIS A 107 -1.02 -13.25 -1.60
CA HIS A 107 -1.57 -14.58 -1.30
C HIS A 107 -0.76 -15.34 -0.26
N LYS A 108 0.53 -15.04 -0.15
CA LYS A 108 1.43 -15.74 0.78
C LYS A 108 1.51 -15.12 2.16
N LEU A 109 0.79 -14.05 2.41
CA LEU A 109 0.78 -13.40 3.73
C LEU A 109 0.13 -14.33 4.76
N GLY A 110 0.68 -14.31 5.98
CA GLY A 110 0.13 -15.09 7.08
C GLY A 110 -1.24 -14.59 7.51
N ASP A 111 -2.09 -15.50 7.93
CA ASP A 111 -3.48 -15.16 8.27
C ASP A 111 -3.61 -14.24 9.49
N LYS A 112 -2.57 -14.16 10.32
CA LYS A 112 -2.55 -13.27 11.48
C LYS A 112 -2.39 -11.80 11.08
N VAL A 113 -1.87 -11.54 9.89
CA VAL A 113 -1.79 -10.17 9.37
C VAL A 113 -3.19 -9.78 8.92
N GLU A 114 -3.73 -8.74 9.50
CA GLU A 114 -5.07 -8.25 9.16
C GLU A 114 -5.04 -7.01 8.28
N ARG A 115 -4.04 -6.17 8.44
CA ARG A 115 -3.92 -4.92 7.69
C ARG A 115 -2.50 -4.81 7.15
N VAL A 116 -2.37 -4.80 5.82
CA VAL A 116 -1.06 -4.71 5.18
C VAL A 116 -1.02 -3.51 4.24
N MET A 117 0.09 -2.78 4.27
CA MET A 117 0.39 -1.74 3.29
C MET A 117 1.46 -2.25 2.35
N LEU A 118 1.27 -2.02 1.06
CA LEU A 118 2.21 -2.42 0.03
C LEU A 118 2.57 -1.18 -0.78
N PHE A 119 3.84 -0.79 -0.72
CA PHE A 119 4.35 0.38 -1.43
C PHE A 119 5.07 -0.06 -2.70
N GLY A 120 4.62 0.45 -3.82
CA GLY A 120 5.16 0.03 -5.11
C GLY A 120 4.95 1.03 -6.22
N HIS A 121 4.79 0.50 -7.42
CA HIS A 121 4.90 1.26 -8.66
C HIS A 121 3.74 1.01 -9.61
N ASN A 122 3.57 1.92 -10.56
CA ASN A 122 2.69 1.73 -11.70
C ASN A 122 3.49 1.22 -12.90
N PRO A 123 2.86 0.53 -13.85
CA PRO A 123 1.40 0.35 -13.98
C PRO A 123 0.83 -0.78 -13.13
N GLU A 124 1.67 -1.61 -12.51
CA GLU A 124 1.20 -2.83 -11.86
C GLU A 124 0.24 -2.57 -10.69
N LEU A 125 0.45 -1.49 -9.91
CA LEU A 125 -0.47 -1.17 -8.80
C LEU A 125 -1.86 -0.78 -9.31
N THR A 126 -1.93 0.08 -10.33
CA THR A 126 -3.22 0.48 -10.88
C THR A 126 -3.92 -0.72 -11.52
N GLU A 127 -3.18 -1.58 -12.19
CA GLU A 127 -3.76 -2.78 -12.79
C GLU A 127 -4.34 -3.70 -11.71
N LEU A 128 -3.60 -3.92 -10.63
CA LEU A 128 -4.11 -4.75 -9.53
C LEU A 128 -5.32 -4.09 -8.87
N ALA A 129 -5.25 -2.79 -8.60
CA ALA A 129 -6.37 -2.06 -8.00
C ALA A 129 -7.63 -2.18 -8.87
N HIS A 130 -7.47 -2.12 -10.19
CA HIS A 130 -8.60 -2.29 -11.11
C HIS A 130 -9.17 -3.72 -11.03
N ARG A 131 -8.31 -4.73 -11.03
CA ARG A 131 -8.77 -6.11 -10.90
C ARG A 131 -9.57 -6.34 -9.62
N LEU A 132 -9.10 -5.76 -8.51
CA LEU A 132 -9.74 -5.97 -7.22
C LEU A 132 -11.05 -5.20 -7.07
N SER A 133 -11.15 -4.00 -7.63
CA SER A 133 -12.30 -3.11 -7.44
C SER A 133 -13.27 -3.10 -8.61
N GLY A 134 -12.79 -3.39 -9.81
CA GLY A 134 -13.58 -3.24 -11.03
C GLY A 134 -13.79 -1.79 -11.45
N LYS A 135 -13.23 -0.81 -10.74
CA LYS A 135 -13.53 0.60 -11.02
C LYS A 135 -12.35 1.56 -10.89
N ILE A 136 -11.31 1.25 -10.13
CA ILE A 136 -10.12 2.12 -10.07
C ILE A 136 -9.37 1.99 -11.39
N THR A 137 -9.17 3.11 -12.09
CA THR A 137 -8.49 3.13 -13.38
C THR A 137 -7.23 4.00 -13.37
N HIS A 138 -7.00 4.74 -12.29
CA HIS A 138 -5.86 5.64 -12.21
C HIS A 138 -5.43 5.84 -10.77
N MET A 139 -4.12 5.71 -10.53
CA MET A 139 -3.50 6.01 -9.23
C MET A 139 -2.36 7.00 -9.47
N PRO A 140 -2.58 8.28 -9.16
CA PRO A 140 -1.47 9.24 -9.24
C PRO A 140 -0.39 8.93 -8.20
N THR A 141 0.75 9.62 -8.27
CA THR A 141 1.80 9.42 -7.27
C THR A 141 1.26 9.66 -5.87
N CYS A 142 1.69 8.84 -4.93
CA CYS A 142 1.25 8.85 -3.53
C CYS A 142 -0.23 8.53 -3.34
N ALA A 143 -0.90 7.96 -4.34
CA ALA A 143 -2.28 7.50 -4.18
C ALA A 143 -2.33 6.28 -3.26
N VAL A 144 -3.39 6.20 -2.48
CA VAL A 144 -3.67 5.11 -1.55
C VAL A 144 -4.99 4.46 -1.96
N ALA A 145 -4.95 3.21 -2.37
CA ALA A 145 -6.15 2.43 -2.64
C ALA A 145 -6.33 1.44 -1.50
N GLU A 146 -7.46 1.53 -0.81
CA GLU A 146 -7.74 0.71 0.36
C GLU A 146 -8.89 -0.23 0.07
N PHE A 147 -8.67 -1.52 0.33
CA PHE A 147 -9.65 -2.56 0.08
C PHE A 147 -9.88 -3.34 1.36
N THR A 148 -11.14 -3.51 1.74
CA THR A 148 -11.49 -4.34 2.88
C THR A 148 -12.22 -5.58 2.37
N PHE A 149 -11.76 -6.75 2.79
CA PHE A 149 -12.31 -8.04 2.36
C PHE A 149 -12.83 -8.82 3.56
N ASP A 150 -13.97 -9.47 3.41
CA ASP A 150 -14.45 -10.43 4.38
C ASP A 150 -13.80 -11.78 4.04
N ALA A 151 -12.63 -12.02 4.62
CA ALA A 151 -11.83 -13.19 4.30
C ALA A 151 -10.93 -13.55 5.49
N LYS A 152 -10.81 -14.84 5.77
CA LYS A 152 -9.91 -15.35 6.80
C LYS A 152 -8.48 -15.50 6.28
N SER A 153 -8.30 -15.61 4.98
CA SER A 153 -7.02 -15.88 4.37
C SER A 153 -6.76 -14.92 3.21
N TRP A 154 -5.51 -14.46 3.11
CA TRP A 154 -5.06 -13.62 2.01
C TRP A 154 -5.13 -14.34 0.66
N SER A 155 -5.17 -15.67 0.68
CA SER A 155 -5.27 -16.46 -0.56
C SER A 155 -6.58 -16.22 -1.32
N LYS A 156 -7.59 -15.64 -0.66
CA LYS A 156 -8.88 -15.32 -1.28
C LYS A 156 -8.87 -14.01 -2.06
N ILE A 157 -7.86 -13.16 -1.85
CA ILE A 157 -7.81 -11.86 -2.51
C ILE A 157 -7.71 -12.06 -4.02
N GLY A 158 -8.55 -11.32 -4.77
CA GLY A 158 -8.66 -11.47 -6.21
C GLY A 158 -9.71 -12.47 -6.64
N ARG A 159 -10.23 -13.29 -5.73
CA ARG A 159 -11.29 -14.28 -6.00
C ARG A 159 -12.63 -13.85 -5.46
N ILE A 160 -12.66 -12.90 -4.54
CA ILE A 160 -13.87 -12.36 -3.95
C ILE A 160 -13.87 -10.85 -4.12
N LYS A 161 -15.07 -10.27 -4.13
CA LYS A 161 -15.18 -8.81 -4.21
C LYS A 161 -14.87 -8.19 -2.87
N PRO A 162 -14.22 -7.02 -2.84
CA PRO A 162 -14.04 -6.32 -1.58
C PRO A 162 -15.38 -5.83 -1.04
N ALA A 163 -15.50 -5.84 0.29
CA ALA A 163 -16.67 -5.27 0.96
C ALA A 163 -16.65 -3.75 0.88
N GLU A 164 -15.45 -3.16 0.84
CA GLU A 164 -15.30 -1.71 0.77
C GLU A 164 -14.06 -1.36 -0.04
N VAL A 165 -14.13 -0.27 -0.81
CA VAL A 165 -13.02 0.26 -1.60
C VAL A 165 -12.96 1.76 -1.40
N LEU A 166 -11.79 2.26 -1.03
CA LEU A 166 -11.55 3.71 -0.88
C LEU A 166 -10.32 4.08 -1.71
N LEU A 167 -10.36 5.24 -2.32
CA LEU A 167 -9.20 5.78 -3.04
C LEU A 167 -8.95 7.21 -2.59
N ASP A 168 -7.73 7.48 -2.14
CA ASP A 168 -7.30 8.81 -1.76
C ASP A 168 -6.00 9.16 -2.49
N TYR A 169 -5.76 10.43 -2.68
CA TYR A 169 -4.53 10.92 -3.31
C TYR A 169 -4.31 12.38 -2.88
N PRO A 170 -3.09 12.92 -3.03
CA PRO A 170 -2.75 14.22 -2.43
C PRO A 170 -3.68 15.36 -2.82
N LYS A 171 -4.13 15.41 -4.07
CA LYS A 171 -5.00 16.51 -4.57
C LYS A 171 -6.48 16.29 -4.31
N LYS A 172 -6.86 15.15 -3.74
CA LYS A 172 -8.26 14.89 -3.42
C LYS A 172 -8.67 15.73 -2.21
N SER A 173 -9.83 16.38 -2.33
CA SER A 173 -10.35 17.21 -1.23
C SER A 173 -11.00 16.37 -0.15
#